data_6ac48b0498be5c2e62f9927e63b3a95c
#
_entry.id   6ac48b0498be5c2e62f9927e63b3a95c
#
_cell.length_a   1.000
_cell.length_b   1.000
_cell.length_c   1.000
_cell.angle_alpha   90.00
_cell.angle_beta   90.00
_cell.angle_gamma   90.00
#
_symmetry.space_group_name_H-M   'P 1'
#
loop_
_entity.id
_entity.type
_entity.pdbx_description
1 polymer ?
#
loop_
_entity_poly.entity_id
_entity_poly.type
_entity_poly.pdbx_seq_one_letter_code
_entity_poly.pdbx_strand_id
1 'polypeptide(L)'
;MRFDVITLFPELFAPHLTHGITRRAFESGQVDVRLWPLRDFADGQYRRVDDRPYGGGPGMVLLAQPLERALVAVRSGRHSDSASAGPVVHFTPTGRRIDQQVVSEFACGSGAVLLCGRYEGIDQRFLDRHVDMELSLGDFVLSGGELPALALLDAIARLQDGVLGEAQSHQQDSFSDGLLEGPHYSRPELLDTEAGGLPIPPVLLSGNHAHIARWRRERSLELTARRRPDLIDIARRAGRLSDKDELFLSSLRLY
;
A
#
# COMPACT_ATOMS: atom_id res chain seq x y z
N MET A 1 11.12 -10.86 4.34
CA MET A 1 10.54 -9.99 5.41
C MET A 1 9.34 -10.65 6.05
N ARG A 2 9.02 -10.35 7.33
CA ARG A 2 7.90 -11.00 8.02
C ARG A 2 6.87 -9.98 8.50
N PHE A 3 5.60 -10.21 8.20
CA PHE A 3 4.46 -9.47 8.71
C PHE A 3 3.57 -10.35 9.57
N ASP A 4 3.35 -9.95 10.83
CA ASP A 4 2.42 -10.60 11.74
C ASP A 4 1.16 -9.74 11.85
N VAL A 5 0.01 -10.29 11.48
CA VAL A 5 -1.25 -9.53 11.43
C VAL A 5 -2.15 -9.97 12.57
N ILE A 6 -2.38 -9.10 13.54
CA ILE A 6 -3.35 -9.31 14.62
C ILE A 6 -4.71 -8.80 14.12
N THR A 7 -5.69 -9.70 13.99
CA THR A 7 -7.00 -9.41 13.39
C THR A 7 -8.13 -10.22 14.02
N LEU A 8 -9.36 -9.72 13.90
CA LEU A 8 -10.58 -10.48 14.22
C LEU A 8 -11.05 -11.38 13.06
N PHE A 9 -10.60 -11.10 11.83
CA PHE A 9 -11.09 -11.74 10.61
C PHE A 9 -9.93 -12.22 9.73
N PRO A 10 -9.17 -13.26 10.16
CA PRO A 10 -8.06 -13.80 9.39
C PRO A 10 -8.50 -14.34 8.02
N GLU A 11 -9.77 -14.72 7.86
CA GLU A 11 -10.34 -15.26 6.62
C GLU A 11 -10.31 -14.24 5.46
N LEU A 12 -10.28 -12.94 5.78
CA LEU A 12 -10.19 -11.89 4.76
C LEU A 12 -8.85 -11.89 4.01
N PHE A 13 -7.80 -12.46 4.60
CA PHE A 13 -6.45 -12.45 4.04
C PHE A 13 -6.20 -13.59 3.05
N ALA A 14 -6.76 -14.77 3.28
CA ALA A 14 -6.44 -15.97 2.51
C ALA A 14 -6.61 -15.81 0.99
N PRO A 15 -7.70 -15.22 0.46
CA PRO A 15 -7.85 -15.02 -0.99
C PRO A 15 -6.77 -14.11 -1.57
N HIS A 16 -6.40 -13.06 -0.84
CA HIS A 16 -5.39 -12.10 -1.28
C HIS A 16 -3.98 -12.70 -1.34
N LEU A 17 -3.63 -13.52 -0.36
CA LEU A 17 -2.32 -14.16 -0.27
C LEU A 17 -2.12 -15.28 -1.31
N THR A 18 -3.20 -15.82 -1.89
CA THR A 18 -3.18 -16.99 -2.77
C THR A 18 -3.54 -16.70 -4.23
N HIS A 19 -4.00 -15.49 -4.55
CA HIS A 19 -4.44 -15.13 -5.90
C HIS A 19 -3.71 -13.88 -6.42
N GLY A 20 -3.79 -13.67 -7.74
CA GLY A 20 -3.12 -12.54 -8.39
C GLY A 20 -1.60 -12.73 -8.55
N ILE A 21 -0.93 -11.70 -9.08
CA ILE A 21 0.51 -11.75 -9.34
C ILE A 21 1.32 -11.65 -8.04
N THR A 22 0.82 -10.91 -7.06
CA THR A 22 1.46 -10.66 -5.76
C THR A 22 1.57 -11.91 -4.90
N ARG A 23 0.74 -12.96 -5.14
CA ARG A 23 0.87 -14.27 -4.47
C ARG A 23 2.29 -14.84 -4.55
N ARG A 24 3.05 -14.52 -5.62
CA ARG A 24 4.42 -15.02 -5.79
C ARG A 24 5.33 -14.60 -4.64
N ALA A 25 5.17 -13.37 -4.13
CA ALA A 25 5.93 -12.90 -2.97
C ALA A 25 5.60 -13.67 -1.70
N PHE A 26 4.34 -14.05 -1.53
CA PHE A 26 3.86 -14.80 -0.36
C PHE A 26 4.25 -16.28 -0.46
N GLU A 27 4.01 -16.93 -1.60
CA GLU A 27 4.36 -18.33 -1.85
C GLU A 27 5.87 -18.61 -1.78
N SER A 28 6.70 -17.66 -2.24
CA SER A 28 8.17 -17.78 -2.17
C SER A 28 8.74 -17.47 -0.78
N GLY A 29 7.94 -16.92 0.14
CA GLY A 29 8.38 -16.50 1.46
C GLY A 29 9.18 -15.20 1.49
N GLN A 30 9.30 -14.47 0.36
CA GLN A 30 9.88 -13.12 0.36
C GLN A 30 9.11 -12.19 1.29
N VAL A 31 7.77 -12.34 1.29
CA VAL A 31 6.86 -11.70 2.23
C VAL A 31 6.12 -12.80 3.00
N ASP A 32 6.60 -13.12 4.21
CA ASP A 32 5.99 -14.10 5.11
C ASP A 32 4.90 -13.40 5.93
N VAL A 33 3.63 -13.77 5.69
CA VAL A 33 2.47 -13.19 6.39
C VAL A 33 1.91 -14.23 7.35
N ARG A 34 1.92 -13.92 8.66
CA ARG A 34 1.37 -14.76 9.70
C ARG A 34 0.16 -14.11 10.34
N LEU A 35 -0.94 -14.83 10.37
CA LEU A 35 -2.21 -14.35 10.90
C LEU A 35 -2.39 -14.80 12.36
N TRP A 36 -2.77 -13.86 13.20
CA TRP A 36 -2.98 -14.06 14.64
C TRP A 36 -4.43 -13.69 14.97
N PRO A 37 -5.34 -14.68 15.03
CA PRO A 37 -6.73 -14.43 15.36
C PRO A 37 -6.86 -13.90 16.79
N LEU A 38 -7.30 -12.65 16.94
CA LEU A 38 -7.35 -11.98 18.26
C LEU A 38 -8.20 -12.74 19.28
N ARG A 39 -9.26 -13.44 18.84
CA ARG A 39 -10.13 -14.22 19.72
C ARG A 39 -9.41 -15.39 20.42
N ASP A 40 -8.30 -15.88 19.88
CA ASP A 40 -7.52 -16.96 20.48
C ASP A 40 -6.78 -16.52 21.75
N PHE A 41 -6.66 -15.20 21.95
CA PHE A 41 -6.01 -14.58 23.10
C PHE A 41 -7.00 -14.02 24.13
N ALA A 42 -8.30 -14.23 23.93
CA ALA A 42 -9.35 -13.80 24.84
C ALA A 42 -9.70 -14.87 25.86
N ASP A 43 -10.09 -14.43 27.06
CA ASP A 43 -10.53 -15.31 28.13
C ASP A 43 -11.99 -15.76 27.99
N GLY A 44 -12.32 -16.85 28.69
CA GLY A 44 -13.66 -17.34 28.88
C GLY A 44 -14.25 -18.07 27.68
N GLN A 45 -15.42 -18.64 27.87
CA GLN A 45 -16.11 -19.45 26.85
C GLN A 45 -16.51 -18.64 25.61
N TYR A 46 -16.81 -17.35 25.79
CA TYR A 46 -17.27 -16.46 24.71
C TYR A 46 -16.13 -15.76 23.96
N ARG A 47 -14.87 -15.95 24.37
CA ARG A 47 -13.70 -15.32 23.76
C ARG A 47 -13.90 -13.84 23.45
N ARG A 48 -14.37 -13.09 24.47
CA ARG A 48 -14.73 -11.68 24.34
C ARG A 48 -13.47 -10.84 24.18
N VAL A 49 -13.46 -9.97 23.16
CA VAL A 49 -12.34 -9.10 22.79
C VAL A 49 -12.68 -7.61 22.88
N ASP A 50 -13.92 -7.27 23.23
CA ASP A 50 -14.44 -5.90 23.21
C ASP A 50 -15.34 -5.63 24.42
N ASP A 51 -15.47 -4.36 24.82
CA ASP A 51 -16.38 -3.89 25.85
C ASP A 51 -16.90 -2.48 25.54
N ARG A 52 -17.91 -2.04 26.30
CA ARG A 52 -18.45 -0.69 26.18
C ARG A 52 -17.42 0.36 26.56
N PRO A 53 -17.38 1.51 25.85
CA PRO A 53 -16.45 2.58 26.21
C PRO A 53 -16.78 3.19 27.57
N TYR A 54 -15.77 3.54 28.34
CA TYR A 54 -15.96 4.39 29.51
C TYR A 54 -16.51 5.76 29.10
N GLY A 55 -17.37 6.32 29.92
CA GLY A 55 -18.08 7.58 29.62
C GLY A 55 -19.34 7.38 28.80
N GLY A 56 -19.66 6.15 28.40
CA GLY A 56 -20.84 5.85 27.57
C GLY A 56 -20.58 6.16 26.09
N GLY A 57 -21.61 6.04 25.28
CA GLY A 57 -21.57 6.25 23.83
C GLY A 57 -21.95 4.99 23.05
N PRO A 58 -22.13 5.10 21.73
CA PRO A 58 -22.41 3.97 20.87
C PRO A 58 -21.18 3.07 20.68
N GLY A 59 -21.44 1.82 20.29
CA GLY A 59 -20.42 0.88 19.87
C GLY A 59 -19.65 0.21 21.01
N MET A 60 -18.51 -0.37 20.65
CA MET A 60 -17.63 -1.16 21.50
C MET A 60 -16.19 -0.72 21.29
N VAL A 61 -15.29 -1.07 22.21
CA VAL A 61 -13.85 -0.80 22.12
C VAL A 61 -13.09 -2.12 22.33
N LEU A 62 -12.08 -2.38 21.52
CA LEU A 62 -11.20 -3.55 21.69
C LEU A 62 -10.44 -3.47 23.01
N LEU A 63 -10.50 -4.56 23.78
CA LEU A 63 -9.85 -4.69 25.07
C LEU A 63 -8.32 -4.75 24.95
N ALA A 64 -7.60 -4.09 25.84
CA ALA A 64 -6.15 -4.11 25.89
C ALA A 64 -5.57 -5.51 26.17
N GLN A 65 -6.17 -6.27 27.11
CA GLN A 65 -5.60 -7.56 27.55
C GLN A 65 -5.48 -8.61 26.44
N PRO A 66 -6.49 -8.90 25.61
CA PRO A 66 -6.31 -9.82 24.48
C PRO A 66 -5.23 -9.36 23.50
N LEU A 67 -5.14 -8.05 23.24
CA LEU A 67 -4.13 -7.47 22.36
C LEU A 67 -2.72 -7.59 22.93
N GLU A 68 -2.53 -7.37 24.24
CA GLU A 68 -1.24 -7.56 24.92
C GLU A 68 -0.78 -9.00 24.83
N ARG A 69 -1.67 -9.97 25.07
CA ARG A 69 -1.34 -11.40 24.95
C ARG A 69 -0.98 -11.79 23.51
N ALA A 70 -1.75 -11.30 22.54
CA ALA A 70 -1.45 -11.53 21.13
C ALA A 70 -0.07 -10.95 20.77
N LEU A 71 0.24 -9.72 21.18
CA LEU A 71 1.52 -9.09 20.91
C LEU A 71 2.69 -9.82 21.58
N VAL A 72 2.52 -10.32 22.81
CA VAL A 72 3.52 -11.15 23.49
C VAL A 72 3.78 -12.44 22.72
N ALA A 73 2.72 -13.11 22.24
CA ALA A 73 2.85 -14.33 21.44
C ALA A 73 3.55 -14.06 20.10
N VAL A 74 3.19 -12.97 19.40
CA VAL A 74 3.87 -12.51 18.18
C VAL A 74 5.36 -12.29 18.42
N ARG A 75 5.73 -11.54 19.47
CA ARG A 75 7.13 -11.25 19.81
C ARG A 75 7.91 -12.51 20.15
N SER A 76 7.30 -13.43 20.89
CA SER A 76 7.90 -14.73 21.20
C SER A 76 8.13 -15.57 19.93
N GLY A 77 7.16 -15.61 19.03
CA GLY A 77 7.30 -16.29 17.74
C GLY A 77 8.37 -15.68 16.84
N ARG A 78 8.48 -14.33 16.83
CA ARG A 78 9.57 -13.65 16.10
C ARG A 78 10.95 -13.95 16.68
N HIS A 79 11.06 -13.93 18.01
CA HIS A 79 12.31 -14.28 18.69
C HIS A 79 12.76 -15.72 18.39
N SER A 80 11.84 -16.67 18.45
CA SER A 80 12.11 -18.09 18.14
C SER A 80 12.61 -18.30 16.71
N ASP A 81 12.12 -17.48 15.76
CA ASP A 81 12.49 -17.56 14.36
C ASP A 81 13.68 -16.62 14.01
N SER A 82 14.32 -16.02 15.01
CA SER A 82 15.41 -15.04 14.83
C SER A 82 15.01 -13.85 13.95
N ALA A 83 13.72 -13.53 13.89
CA ALA A 83 13.21 -12.39 13.14
C ALA A 83 13.29 -11.10 13.97
N SER A 84 13.49 -9.97 13.30
CA SER A 84 13.46 -8.65 13.94
C SER A 84 12.14 -8.43 14.68
N ALA A 85 12.16 -7.72 15.81
CA ALA A 85 10.93 -7.34 16.53
C ALA A 85 9.95 -6.59 15.62
N GLY A 86 10.47 -5.71 14.75
CA GLY A 86 9.69 -4.88 13.84
C GLY A 86 8.81 -3.85 14.57
N PRO A 87 8.36 -2.81 13.89
CA PRO A 87 7.42 -1.86 14.46
C PRO A 87 6.01 -2.46 14.57
N VAL A 88 5.25 -1.99 15.56
CA VAL A 88 3.81 -2.24 15.67
C VAL A 88 3.07 -1.11 14.96
N VAL A 89 2.34 -1.44 13.92
CA VAL A 89 1.63 -0.51 13.05
C VAL A 89 0.13 -0.65 13.27
N HIS A 90 -0.53 0.44 13.64
CA HIS A 90 -1.98 0.52 13.77
C HIS A 90 -2.57 1.28 12.57
N PHE A 91 -3.66 0.72 11.99
CA PHE A 91 -4.38 1.39 10.91
C PHE A 91 -5.54 2.19 11.46
N THR A 92 -5.49 3.52 11.28
CA THR A 92 -6.47 4.48 11.80
C THR A 92 -6.59 5.68 10.87
N PRO A 93 -7.77 6.34 10.78
CA PRO A 93 -7.91 7.59 10.03
C PRO A 93 -7.01 8.74 10.53
N THR A 94 -6.59 8.69 11.80
CA THR A 94 -5.71 9.71 12.41
C THR A 94 -4.23 9.56 12.07
N GLY A 95 -3.85 8.42 11.45
CA GLY A 95 -2.47 8.10 11.14
C GLY A 95 -1.90 8.85 9.94
N ARG A 96 -0.57 8.73 9.75
CA ARG A 96 0.13 9.20 8.54
C ARG A 96 -0.45 8.49 7.32
N ARG A 97 -0.75 9.24 6.26
CA ARG A 97 -1.24 8.66 5.01
C ARG A 97 -0.20 7.74 4.37
N ILE A 98 -0.65 6.55 3.94
CA ILE A 98 0.17 5.62 3.15
C ILE A 98 0.39 6.21 1.76
N ASP A 99 1.65 6.38 1.40
CA ASP A 99 2.11 6.76 0.08
C ASP A 99 3.20 5.81 -0.40
N GLN A 100 3.71 5.99 -1.62
CA GLN A 100 4.73 5.13 -2.19
C GLN A 100 6.04 5.15 -1.40
N GLN A 101 6.33 6.23 -0.69
CA GLN A 101 7.50 6.31 0.19
C GLN A 101 7.36 5.37 1.38
N VAL A 102 6.20 5.39 2.06
CA VAL A 102 5.89 4.45 3.16
C VAL A 102 5.99 3.00 2.68
N VAL A 103 5.41 2.70 1.51
CA VAL A 103 5.48 1.36 0.91
C VAL A 103 6.94 0.94 0.67
N SER A 104 7.77 1.83 0.13
CA SER A 104 9.19 1.56 -0.13
C SER A 104 10.00 1.36 1.16
N GLU A 105 9.71 2.15 2.21
CA GLU A 105 10.33 1.98 3.53
C GLU A 105 10.07 0.56 4.09
N PHE A 106 8.83 0.07 3.99
CA PHE A 106 8.47 -1.29 4.42
C PHE A 106 9.05 -2.37 3.49
N ALA A 107 9.07 -2.13 2.18
CA ALA A 107 9.59 -3.09 1.19
C ALA A 107 11.10 -3.34 1.34
N CYS A 108 11.85 -2.37 1.86
CA CYS A 108 13.28 -2.51 2.18
C CYS A 108 13.53 -3.00 3.62
N GLY A 109 12.47 -3.09 4.45
CA GLY A 109 12.56 -3.43 5.85
C GLY A 109 12.49 -4.94 6.14
N SER A 110 12.54 -5.28 7.42
CA SER A 110 12.42 -6.66 7.90
C SER A 110 10.97 -7.10 8.13
N GLY A 111 9.99 -6.21 7.95
CA GLY A 111 8.57 -6.40 8.21
C GLY A 111 8.07 -5.69 9.46
N ALA A 112 6.85 -6.01 9.89
CA ALA A 112 6.14 -5.31 10.98
C ALA A 112 5.12 -6.22 11.66
N VAL A 113 4.57 -5.76 12.79
CA VAL A 113 3.32 -6.26 13.37
C VAL A 113 2.20 -5.32 12.92
N LEU A 114 1.22 -5.84 12.18
CA LEU A 114 0.10 -5.08 11.68
C LEU A 114 -1.12 -5.29 12.60
N LEU A 115 -1.61 -4.21 13.19
CA LEU A 115 -2.75 -4.23 14.11
C LEU A 115 -4.01 -3.76 13.39
N CYS A 116 -4.96 -4.68 13.18
CA CYS A 116 -6.24 -4.40 12.56
C CYS A 116 -7.27 -4.07 13.64
N GLY A 117 -7.49 -2.78 13.89
CA GLY A 117 -8.54 -2.31 14.77
C GLY A 117 -9.94 -2.56 14.20
N ARG A 118 -10.94 -2.68 15.08
CA ARG A 118 -12.37 -2.83 14.76
C ARG A 118 -13.22 -2.03 15.76
N TYR A 119 -14.51 -2.00 15.49
CA TYR A 119 -15.49 -1.26 16.33
C TYR A 119 -15.19 0.25 16.36
N GLU A 120 -15.34 0.90 17.52
CA GLU A 120 -15.02 2.34 17.70
C GLU A 120 -13.51 2.60 17.87
N GLY A 121 -12.73 1.54 18.08
CA GLY A 121 -11.28 1.62 18.20
C GLY A 121 -10.70 0.63 19.20
N ILE A 122 -9.49 0.93 19.64
CA ILE A 122 -8.68 0.13 20.56
C ILE A 122 -8.51 0.91 21.86
N ASP A 123 -8.44 0.21 22.99
CA ASP A 123 -8.14 0.84 24.28
C ASP A 123 -6.85 1.67 24.17
N GLN A 124 -6.97 2.98 24.47
CA GLN A 124 -5.89 3.94 24.31
C GLN A 124 -4.64 3.57 25.09
N ARG A 125 -4.77 2.92 26.24
CA ARG A 125 -3.65 2.47 27.07
C ARG A 125 -2.78 1.43 26.36
N PHE A 126 -3.37 0.62 25.47
CA PHE A 126 -2.62 -0.31 24.62
C PHE A 126 -1.89 0.45 23.51
N LEU A 127 -2.57 1.39 22.84
CA LEU A 127 -1.97 2.20 21.78
C LEU A 127 -0.76 2.98 22.30
N ASP A 128 -0.92 3.70 23.41
CA ASP A 128 0.15 4.53 24.00
C ASP A 128 1.41 3.74 24.40
N ARG A 129 1.25 2.45 24.72
CA ARG A 129 2.36 1.61 25.20
C ARG A 129 3.05 0.80 24.12
N HIS A 130 2.34 0.47 23.05
CA HIS A 130 2.78 -0.59 22.16
C HIS A 130 2.81 -0.22 20.68
N VAL A 131 2.12 0.83 20.25
CA VAL A 131 2.07 1.23 18.86
C VAL A 131 3.21 2.20 18.55
N ASP A 132 4.03 1.83 17.57
CA ASP A 132 5.17 2.63 17.12
C ASP A 132 4.78 3.58 15.98
N MET A 133 3.75 3.21 15.20
CA MET A 133 3.33 3.95 14.02
C MET A 133 1.83 3.81 13.77
N GLU A 134 1.18 4.91 13.44
CA GLU A 134 -0.20 4.94 12.95
C GLU A 134 -0.25 5.29 11.47
N LEU A 135 -0.98 4.49 10.69
CA LEU A 135 -1.10 4.67 9.23
C LEU A 135 -2.57 4.78 8.81
N SER A 136 -2.81 5.67 7.83
CA SER A 136 -4.12 5.89 7.22
C SER A 136 -4.12 5.55 5.75
N LEU A 137 -5.17 4.89 5.26
CA LEU A 137 -5.36 4.65 3.82
C LEU A 137 -5.87 5.91 3.09
N GLY A 138 -6.48 6.84 3.81
CA GLY A 138 -7.03 8.09 3.26
C GLY A 138 -8.08 8.72 4.17
N ASP A 139 -8.65 9.86 3.75
CA ASP A 139 -9.61 10.65 4.51
C ASP A 139 -11.04 10.07 4.36
N PHE A 140 -11.21 8.83 4.77
CA PHE A 140 -12.49 8.12 4.84
C PHE A 140 -12.44 7.04 5.90
N VAL A 141 -13.61 6.59 6.36
CA VAL A 141 -13.73 5.60 7.43
C VAL A 141 -14.01 4.23 6.84
N LEU A 142 -13.29 3.23 7.34
CA LEU A 142 -13.48 1.80 7.06
C LEU A 142 -13.99 1.07 8.30
N SER A 143 -14.58 -0.09 8.12
CA SER A 143 -15.08 -0.93 9.23
C SER A 143 -13.96 -1.59 10.05
N GLY A 144 -12.68 -1.50 9.60
CA GLY A 144 -11.54 -2.07 10.30
C GLY A 144 -10.23 -1.94 9.55
N GLY A 145 -9.15 -2.36 10.18
CA GLY A 145 -7.78 -2.25 9.68
C GLY A 145 -7.34 -3.31 8.67
N GLU A 146 -8.18 -4.30 8.37
CA GLU A 146 -7.80 -5.40 7.47
C GLU A 146 -7.60 -4.94 6.03
N LEU A 147 -8.47 -4.06 5.50
CA LEU A 147 -8.31 -3.53 4.14
C LEU A 147 -7.06 -2.67 3.97
N PRO A 148 -6.75 -1.72 4.89
CA PRO A 148 -5.46 -1.03 4.86
C PRO A 148 -4.26 -1.98 4.94
N ALA A 149 -4.32 -3.02 5.79
CA ALA A 149 -3.25 -4.02 5.89
C ALA A 149 -3.07 -4.77 4.57
N LEU A 150 -4.15 -5.21 3.93
CA LEU A 150 -4.12 -5.87 2.63
C LEU A 150 -3.55 -4.95 1.54
N ALA A 151 -3.98 -3.69 1.49
CA ALA A 151 -3.46 -2.71 0.53
C ALA A 151 -1.95 -2.47 0.70
N LEU A 152 -1.48 -2.37 1.95
CA LEU A 152 -0.06 -2.21 2.24
C LEU A 152 0.74 -3.47 1.84
N LEU A 153 0.25 -4.66 2.18
CA LEU A 153 0.90 -5.94 1.84
C LEU A 153 0.99 -6.15 0.32
N ASP A 154 -0.07 -5.81 -0.44
CA ASP A 154 -0.06 -5.89 -1.89
C ASP A 154 0.98 -4.94 -2.50
N ALA A 155 0.98 -3.68 -2.06
CA ALA A 155 1.91 -2.67 -2.54
C ALA A 155 3.39 -3.06 -2.25
N ILE A 156 3.67 -3.64 -1.07
CA ILE A 156 4.99 -4.15 -0.70
C ILE A 156 5.38 -5.35 -1.57
N ALA A 157 4.45 -6.31 -1.77
CA ALA A 157 4.68 -7.52 -2.55
C ALA A 157 5.05 -7.20 -4.01
N ARG A 158 4.43 -6.17 -4.61
CA ARG A 158 4.77 -5.69 -5.97
C ARG A 158 6.21 -5.21 -6.11
N LEU A 159 6.82 -4.71 -5.04
CA LEU A 159 8.19 -4.20 -5.05
C LEU A 159 9.26 -5.29 -4.82
N GLN A 160 8.84 -6.55 -4.57
CA GLN A 160 9.80 -7.63 -4.38
C GLN A 160 10.34 -8.14 -5.71
N ASP A 161 11.63 -8.47 -5.73
CA ASP A 161 12.32 -8.95 -6.93
C ASP A 161 11.66 -10.22 -7.50
N GLY A 162 11.43 -10.23 -8.82
CA GLY A 162 10.88 -11.38 -9.54
C GLY A 162 9.37 -11.63 -9.34
N VAL A 163 8.68 -10.82 -8.55
CA VAL A 163 7.22 -10.95 -8.36
C VAL A 163 6.47 -10.48 -9.60
N LEU A 164 6.81 -9.33 -10.14
CA LEU A 164 6.29 -8.86 -11.42
C LEU A 164 7.08 -9.49 -12.58
N GLY A 165 6.41 -9.68 -13.73
CA GLY A 165 6.97 -10.41 -14.88
C GLY A 165 8.22 -9.78 -15.48
N GLU A 166 8.35 -8.45 -15.42
CA GLU A 166 9.56 -7.70 -15.81
C GLU A 166 10.08 -6.92 -14.61
N ALA A 167 11.38 -7.09 -14.33
CA ALA A 167 12.05 -6.44 -13.18
C ALA A 167 11.97 -4.91 -13.20
N GLN A 168 11.73 -4.29 -14.36
CA GLN A 168 11.59 -2.84 -14.52
C GLN A 168 10.13 -2.35 -14.43
N SER A 169 9.16 -3.25 -14.32
CA SER A 169 7.73 -2.87 -14.37
C SER A 169 7.36 -1.87 -13.26
N HIS A 170 7.82 -2.13 -12.03
CA HIS A 170 7.53 -1.23 -10.89
C HIS A 170 8.30 0.10 -10.94
N GLN A 171 9.39 0.19 -11.73
CA GLN A 171 10.18 1.43 -11.84
C GLN A 171 9.48 2.49 -12.69
N GLN A 172 8.55 2.08 -13.55
CA GLN A 172 7.77 2.97 -14.42
C GLN A 172 6.37 3.25 -13.88
N ASP A 173 5.95 2.57 -12.81
CA ASP A 173 4.65 2.81 -12.16
C ASP A 173 4.53 4.24 -11.62
N SER A 174 3.30 4.72 -11.51
CA SER A 174 3.00 6.02 -10.87
C SER A 174 3.69 6.14 -9.51
N PHE A 175 4.23 7.31 -9.24
CA PHE A 175 4.95 7.68 -8.00
C PHE A 175 6.37 7.11 -7.85
N SER A 176 6.81 6.15 -8.67
CA SER A 176 8.17 5.58 -8.56
C SER A 176 9.26 6.63 -8.80
N ASP A 177 9.07 7.51 -9.78
CA ASP A 177 9.91 8.68 -10.03
C ASP A 177 9.30 9.98 -9.50
N GLY A 178 8.15 9.88 -8.81
CA GLY A 178 7.39 10.99 -8.24
C GLY A 178 6.35 11.60 -9.17
N LEU A 179 6.12 11.03 -10.35
CA LEU A 179 5.11 11.46 -11.31
C LEU A 179 4.01 10.39 -11.47
N LEU A 180 2.92 10.75 -12.14
CA LEU A 180 1.95 9.76 -12.60
C LEU A 180 2.44 9.11 -13.89
N GLU A 181 2.19 7.82 -14.05
CA GLU A 181 2.47 7.09 -15.27
C GLU A 181 1.59 7.60 -16.43
N GLY A 182 2.16 7.61 -17.64
CA GLY A 182 1.45 8.01 -18.85
C GLY A 182 0.50 6.93 -19.37
N PRO A 183 -0.28 7.21 -20.44
CA PRO A 183 -1.25 6.28 -20.99
C PRO A 183 -0.59 5.09 -21.69
N HIS A 184 -1.22 3.92 -21.58
CA HIS A 184 -0.86 2.69 -22.29
C HIS A 184 -1.85 2.41 -23.42
N TYR A 185 -1.34 1.74 -24.46
CA TYR A 185 -2.12 1.31 -25.60
C TYR A 185 -1.89 -0.18 -25.86
N SER A 186 -2.97 -0.93 -25.98
CA SER A 186 -2.94 -2.34 -26.35
C SER A 186 -3.23 -2.55 -27.84
N ARG A 187 -3.05 -3.76 -28.33
CA ARG A 187 -3.50 -4.18 -29.67
C ARG A 187 -5.03 -4.24 -29.72
N PRO A 188 -5.67 -3.95 -30.88
CA PRO A 188 -5.08 -3.65 -32.18
C PRO A 188 -4.59 -2.20 -32.33
N GLU A 189 -3.82 -1.89 -33.39
CA GLU A 189 -3.33 -0.54 -33.71
C GLU A 189 -4.45 0.45 -34.03
N LEU A 190 -5.54 -0.04 -34.62
CA LEU A 190 -6.76 0.69 -34.90
C LEU A 190 -7.92 0.03 -34.14
N LEU A 191 -8.49 0.76 -33.20
CA LEU A 191 -9.69 0.31 -32.50
C LEU A 191 -10.93 0.78 -33.26
N ASP A 192 -11.68 -0.15 -33.83
CA ASP A 192 -12.94 0.15 -34.51
C ASP A 192 -14.00 0.55 -33.47
N THR A 193 -14.66 1.68 -33.73
CA THR A 193 -15.79 2.18 -32.93
C THR A 193 -16.92 2.65 -33.83
N GLU A 194 -18.13 2.81 -33.29
CA GLU A 194 -19.29 3.34 -34.03
C GLU A 194 -19.02 4.76 -34.60
N ALA A 195 -18.14 5.52 -34.00
CA ALA A 195 -17.75 6.87 -34.44
C ALA A 195 -16.57 6.87 -35.43
N GLY A 196 -16.05 5.70 -35.81
CA GLY A 196 -14.87 5.53 -36.67
C GLY A 196 -13.69 4.91 -35.94
N GLY A 197 -12.59 4.65 -36.67
CA GLY A 197 -11.39 4.04 -36.10
C GLY A 197 -10.59 5.00 -35.22
N LEU A 198 -10.15 4.52 -34.06
CA LEU A 198 -9.26 5.24 -33.15
C LEU A 198 -7.86 4.62 -33.23
N PRO A 199 -6.88 5.29 -33.89
CA PRO A 199 -5.49 4.79 -33.98
C PRO A 199 -4.72 5.05 -32.69
N ILE A 200 -3.70 4.21 -32.44
CA ILE A 200 -2.69 4.51 -31.42
C ILE A 200 -1.76 5.63 -31.91
N PRO A 201 -1.06 6.35 -31.01
CA PRO A 201 -0.09 7.37 -31.39
C PRO A 201 1.03 6.80 -32.31
N PRO A 202 1.26 7.42 -33.50
CA PRO A 202 2.22 6.90 -34.47
C PRO A 202 3.65 6.70 -33.95
N VAL A 203 4.05 7.52 -32.97
CA VAL A 203 5.38 7.40 -32.34
C VAL A 203 5.60 6.03 -31.70
N LEU A 204 4.53 5.37 -31.21
CA LEU A 204 4.62 4.04 -30.60
C LEU A 204 4.88 2.92 -31.63
N LEU A 205 4.62 3.19 -32.91
CA LEU A 205 4.90 2.28 -34.04
C LEU A 205 6.26 2.52 -34.68
N SER A 206 6.98 3.59 -34.30
CA SER A 206 8.20 4.03 -34.98
C SER A 206 9.41 3.11 -34.79
N GLY A 207 9.39 2.21 -33.80
CA GLY A 207 10.57 1.41 -33.41
C GLY A 207 11.72 2.24 -32.79
N ASN A 208 11.60 3.57 -32.74
CA ASN A 208 12.62 4.44 -32.18
C ASN A 208 12.43 4.56 -30.65
N HIS A 209 13.18 3.75 -29.90
CA HIS A 209 13.08 3.69 -28.45
C HIS A 209 13.29 5.05 -27.75
N ALA A 210 14.19 5.89 -28.27
CA ALA A 210 14.45 7.22 -27.69
C ALA A 210 13.25 8.15 -27.86
N HIS A 211 12.61 8.14 -29.05
CA HIS A 211 11.39 8.93 -29.30
C HIS A 211 10.22 8.42 -28.48
N ILE A 212 10.07 7.10 -28.37
CA ILE A 212 9.01 6.48 -27.54
C ILE A 212 9.20 6.83 -26.06
N ALA A 213 10.43 6.72 -25.53
CA ALA A 213 10.73 7.08 -24.15
C ALA A 213 10.44 8.58 -23.87
N ARG A 214 10.85 9.47 -24.79
CA ARG A 214 10.56 10.90 -24.67
C ARG A 214 9.06 11.18 -24.70
N TRP A 215 8.31 10.57 -25.61
CA TRP A 215 6.87 10.71 -25.69
C TRP A 215 6.19 10.22 -24.40
N ARG A 216 6.58 9.06 -23.88
CA ARG A 216 6.04 8.55 -22.58
C ARG A 216 6.28 9.53 -21.45
N ARG A 217 7.51 10.07 -21.36
CA ARG A 217 7.86 11.07 -20.35
C ARG A 217 6.98 12.32 -20.47
N GLU A 218 6.76 12.84 -21.67
CA GLU A 218 5.89 13.99 -21.92
C GLU A 218 4.44 13.72 -21.55
N ARG A 219 3.91 12.52 -21.82
CA ARG A 219 2.54 12.16 -21.40
C ARG A 219 2.43 12.03 -19.89
N SER A 220 3.42 11.49 -19.22
CA SER A 220 3.51 11.44 -17.75
C SER A 220 3.51 12.86 -17.15
N LEU A 221 4.37 13.74 -17.66
CA LEU A 221 4.42 15.16 -17.23
C LEU A 221 3.09 15.88 -17.44
N GLU A 222 2.49 15.74 -18.61
CA GLU A 222 1.20 16.37 -18.93
C GLU A 222 0.09 15.86 -17.99
N LEU A 223 -0.01 14.54 -17.82
CA LEU A 223 -1.00 13.93 -16.94
C LEU A 223 -0.83 14.39 -15.50
N THR A 224 0.43 14.41 -15.04
CA THR A 224 0.77 14.84 -13.68
C THR A 224 0.45 16.32 -13.49
N ALA A 225 0.84 17.19 -14.41
CA ALA A 225 0.57 18.62 -14.32
C ALA A 225 -0.93 18.94 -14.28
N ARG A 226 -1.76 18.16 -15.00
CA ARG A 226 -3.22 18.35 -15.01
C ARG A 226 -3.92 17.78 -13.77
N ARG A 227 -3.49 16.63 -13.25
CA ARG A 227 -4.21 15.90 -12.20
C ARG A 227 -3.61 16.07 -10.82
N ARG A 228 -2.30 16.23 -10.74
CA ARG A 228 -1.51 16.31 -9.52
C ARG A 228 -0.39 17.35 -9.66
N PRO A 229 -0.74 18.65 -9.84
CA PRO A 229 0.25 19.71 -9.98
C PRO A 229 1.19 19.81 -8.77
N ASP A 230 0.73 19.42 -7.59
CA ASP A 230 1.54 19.29 -6.38
C ASP A 230 2.77 18.38 -6.57
N LEU A 231 2.65 17.28 -7.34
CA LEU A 231 3.75 16.38 -7.64
C LEU A 231 4.78 17.02 -8.59
N ILE A 232 4.35 17.85 -9.54
CA ILE A 232 5.27 18.64 -10.38
C ILE A 232 6.09 19.59 -9.51
N ASP A 233 5.46 20.27 -8.56
CA ASP A 233 6.15 21.18 -7.65
C ASP A 233 7.14 20.45 -6.73
N ILE A 234 6.78 19.27 -6.26
CA ILE A 234 7.67 18.41 -5.47
C ILE A 234 8.85 17.95 -6.33
N ALA A 235 8.61 17.46 -7.56
CA ALA A 235 9.65 17.01 -8.47
C ALA A 235 10.62 18.14 -8.83
N ARG A 236 10.10 19.36 -9.08
CA ARG A 236 10.88 20.55 -9.37
C ARG A 236 11.78 20.94 -8.20
N ARG A 237 11.24 21.02 -6.98
CA ARG A 237 12.02 21.32 -5.76
C ARG A 237 13.07 20.28 -5.46
N ALA A 238 12.84 19.02 -5.82
CA ALA A 238 13.78 17.93 -5.66
C ALA A 238 14.81 17.82 -6.81
N GLY A 239 14.79 18.71 -7.81
CA GLY A 239 15.70 18.70 -8.96
C GLY A 239 15.53 17.49 -9.89
N ARG A 240 14.33 16.88 -9.92
CA ARG A 240 14.03 15.68 -10.72
C ARG A 240 13.49 15.98 -12.12
N LEU A 241 13.31 17.25 -12.47
CA LEU A 241 12.91 17.68 -13.79
C LEU A 241 14.11 18.19 -14.58
N SER A 242 14.31 17.67 -15.79
CA SER A 242 15.34 18.15 -16.72
C SER A 242 14.89 19.46 -17.39
N ASP A 243 15.84 20.20 -17.99
CA ASP A 243 15.52 21.41 -18.78
C ASP A 243 14.52 21.10 -19.90
N LYS A 244 14.60 19.91 -20.50
CA LYS A 244 13.63 19.46 -21.52
C LYS A 244 12.24 19.23 -20.93
N ASP A 245 12.14 18.76 -19.69
CA ASP A 245 10.86 18.57 -19.01
C ASP A 245 10.23 19.92 -18.67
N GLU A 246 11.03 20.89 -18.19
CA GLU A 246 10.54 22.25 -17.90
C GLU A 246 10.12 22.98 -19.18
N LEU A 247 10.86 22.83 -20.29
CA LEU A 247 10.48 23.38 -21.58
C LEU A 247 9.15 22.80 -22.07
N PHE A 248 8.96 21.48 -21.92
CA PHE A 248 7.68 20.84 -22.26
C PHE A 248 6.55 21.34 -21.37
N LEU A 249 6.73 21.37 -20.05
CA LEU A 249 5.74 21.86 -19.10
C LEU A 249 5.32 23.31 -19.38
N SER A 250 6.27 24.17 -19.74
CA SER A 250 5.98 25.57 -20.11
C SER A 250 5.18 25.71 -21.41
N SER A 251 5.24 24.71 -22.31
CA SER A 251 4.47 24.66 -23.55
C SER A 251 3.02 24.18 -23.35
N LEU A 252 2.71 23.56 -22.20
CA LEU A 252 1.37 23.07 -21.90
C LEU A 252 0.42 24.23 -21.63
N ARG A 253 -0.72 24.24 -22.34
CA ARG A 253 -1.85 25.10 -21.99
C ARG A 253 -2.65 24.40 -20.90
N LEU A 254 -2.31 24.67 -19.65
CA LEU A 254 -3.05 24.18 -18.49
C LEU A 254 -4.18 25.16 -18.22
N TYR A 255 -5.40 24.79 -18.60
CA TYR A 255 -6.63 25.52 -18.29
C TYR A 255 -7.25 25.00 -17.00
#